data_775d631ef221254dc93165cc2104d2e3
#
_entry.id   775d631ef221254dc93165cc2104d2e3
#
_cell.length_a   1.000
_cell.length_b   1.000
_cell.length_c   1.000
_cell.angle_alpha   90.00
_cell.angle_beta   90.00
_cell.angle_gamma   90.00
#
_symmetry.space_group_name_H-M   'P 1'
#
loop_
_entity.id
_entity.type
_entity.pdbx_description
1 polymer ?
#
loop_
_entity_poly.entity_id
_entity_poly.type
_entity_poly.pdbx_seq_one_letter_code
_entity_poly.pdbx_strand_id
1 'polypeptide(L)'
;MHYLYDIIVENLYSIKRHLTRTILTGIGIAWGMFILILLLGIGDSFRNGVLSLFDDYASNSVWITAGWIGKYVPNGMEVGTQVKFNDETINNLRREFPEIEHISAEIALNDFSQIIRNNKIGNFKISGIYNDYDVIKQIKLSDGRFINIDDITNKRRVVVIGEQVRHCLFGMEEAVGQNIHCEFDSPHKIRIVFYRRNLQERA
;
A
#
# COMPACT_ATOMS: atom_id res chain seq x y z
N MET A 1 17.90 -56.60 28.55
CA MET A 1 16.53 -56.15 28.25
C MET A 1 15.64 -56.04 29.50
N HIS A 2 15.80 -56.85 30.52
CA HIS A 2 15.03 -56.79 31.76
C HIS A 2 15.21 -55.48 32.56
N TYR A 3 16.42 -54.93 32.61
CA TYR A 3 16.71 -53.72 33.37
C TYR A 3 15.94 -52.49 32.94
N LEU A 4 15.72 -52.32 31.64
CA LEU A 4 14.90 -51.21 31.10
C LEU A 4 13.41 -51.39 31.42
N TYR A 5 12.94 -52.63 31.41
CA TYR A 5 11.54 -52.91 31.76
C TYR A 5 11.26 -52.64 33.23
N ASP A 6 12.16 -53.00 34.14
CA ASP A 6 12.02 -52.76 35.57
C ASP A 6 12.01 -51.28 35.90
N ILE A 7 12.87 -50.46 35.25
CA ILE A 7 12.89 -48.99 35.39
C ILE A 7 11.58 -48.36 34.90
N ILE A 8 11.02 -48.82 33.80
CA ILE A 8 9.77 -48.32 33.28
C ILE A 8 8.61 -48.64 34.22
N VAL A 9 8.54 -49.85 34.73
CA VAL A 9 7.48 -50.28 35.65
C VAL A 9 7.56 -49.54 36.98
N GLU A 10 8.76 -49.30 37.52
CA GLU A 10 8.98 -48.59 38.77
C GLU A 10 8.57 -47.09 38.61
N ASN A 11 8.92 -46.48 37.50
CA ASN A 11 8.49 -45.11 37.18
C ASN A 11 6.97 -45.01 37.03
N LEU A 12 6.31 -45.94 36.38
CA LEU A 12 4.86 -45.98 36.24
C LEU A 12 4.16 -46.15 37.60
N TYR A 13 4.72 -46.94 38.51
CA TYR A 13 4.19 -47.11 39.85
C TYR A 13 4.35 -45.83 40.69
N SER A 14 5.48 -45.15 40.56
CA SER A 14 5.74 -43.85 41.18
C SER A 14 4.77 -42.77 40.73
N ILE A 15 4.46 -42.72 39.43
CA ILE A 15 3.48 -41.84 38.82
C ILE A 15 2.08 -42.05 39.41
N LYS A 16 1.66 -43.32 39.53
CA LYS A 16 0.36 -43.66 40.12
C LYS A 16 0.25 -43.28 41.61
N ARG A 17 1.34 -43.32 42.35
CA ARG A 17 1.36 -42.97 43.78
C ARG A 17 1.25 -41.46 44.04
N HIS A 18 1.68 -40.65 43.07
CA HIS A 18 1.64 -39.16 43.19
C HIS A 18 0.90 -38.50 42.02
N LEU A 19 -0.27 -39.02 41.70
CA LEU A 19 -1.06 -38.69 40.50
C LEU A 19 -1.37 -37.19 40.39
N THR A 20 -1.71 -36.55 41.49
CA THR A 20 -1.98 -35.11 41.54
C THR A 20 -0.79 -34.24 41.18
N ARG A 21 0.42 -34.59 41.63
CA ARG A 21 1.66 -33.90 41.29
C ARG A 21 2.00 -34.07 39.80
N THR A 22 1.86 -35.29 39.31
CA THR A 22 2.16 -35.60 37.90
C THR A 22 1.19 -34.92 36.94
N ILE A 23 -0.11 -34.88 37.26
CA ILE A 23 -1.12 -34.16 36.48
C ILE A 23 -0.82 -32.68 36.48
N LEU A 24 -0.52 -32.10 37.62
CA LEU A 24 -0.28 -30.64 37.74
C LEU A 24 0.96 -30.21 36.95
N THR A 25 2.04 -30.99 37.02
CA THR A 25 3.25 -30.72 36.22
C THR A 25 2.99 -30.93 34.73
N GLY A 26 2.25 -32.00 34.35
CA GLY A 26 1.85 -32.25 32.98
C GLY A 26 1.00 -31.09 32.37
N ILE A 27 0.03 -30.62 33.13
CA ILE A 27 -0.79 -29.42 32.72
C ILE A 27 0.11 -28.20 32.53
N GLY A 28 1.06 -27.95 33.45
CA GLY A 28 1.98 -26.82 33.33
C GLY A 28 2.83 -26.85 32.06
N ILE A 29 3.37 -28.03 31.75
CA ILE A 29 4.16 -28.22 30.51
C ILE A 29 3.28 -28.06 29.27
N ALA A 30 2.11 -28.70 29.26
CA ALA A 30 1.16 -28.59 28.14
C ALA A 30 0.72 -27.15 27.90
N TRP A 31 0.45 -26.41 28.98
CA TRP A 31 0.08 -24.99 28.90
C TRP A 31 1.23 -24.14 28.37
N GLY A 32 2.46 -24.37 28.84
CA GLY A 32 3.65 -23.70 28.31
C GLY A 32 3.88 -23.92 26.81
N MET A 33 3.76 -25.18 26.36
CA MET A 33 3.83 -25.51 24.94
C MET A 33 2.70 -24.87 24.13
N PHE A 34 1.49 -24.86 24.65
CA PHE A 34 0.35 -24.24 24.00
C PHE A 34 0.57 -22.73 23.78
N ILE A 35 1.03 -22.02 24.82
CA ILE A 35 1.34 -20.59 24.69
C ILE A 35 2.48 -20.36 23.68
N LEU A 36 3.51 -21.19 23.69
CA LEU A 36 4.62 -21.08 22.74
C LEU A 36 4.14 -21.21 21.30
N ILE A 37 3.32 -22.20 20.99
CA ILE A 37 2.77 -22.41 19.65
C ILE A 37 1.86 -21.23 19.24
N LEU A 38 1.04 -20.75 20.16
CA LEU A 38 0.22 -19.56 19.93
C LEU A 38 1.05 -18.32 19.58
N LEU A 39 2.11 -18.06 20.34
CA LEU A 39 2.99 -16.91 20.12
C LEU A 39 3.70 -17.01 18.76
N LEU A 40 4.17 -18.20 18.36
CA LEU A 40 4.78 -18.39 17.06
C LEU A 40 3.77 -18.15 15.93
N GLY A 41 2.55 -18.67 16.05
CA GLY A 41 1.50 -18.46 15.05
C GLY A 41 1.06 -17.00 14.92
N ILE A 42 0.93 -16.30 16.06
CA ILE A 42 0.62 -14.87 16.07
C ILE A 42 1.79 -14.05 15.48
N GLY A 43 3.04 -14.43 15.80
CA GLY A 43 4.23 -13.77 15.28
C GLY A 43 4.32 -13.83 13.75
N ASP A 44 4.07 -14.97 13.15
CA ASP A 44 4.06 -15.13 11.69
C ASP A 44 2.91 -14.36 11.04
N SER A 45 1.73 -14.39 11.61
CA SER A 45 0.58 -13.62 11.14
C SER A 45 0.83 -12.12 11.22
N PHE A 46 1.40 -11.64 12.32
CA PHE A 46 1.76 -10.23 12.50
C PHE A 46 2.84 -9.79 11.49
N ARG A 47 3.88 -10.60 11.31
CA ARG A 47 4.93 -10.33 10.31
C ARG A 47 4.33 -10.18 8.90
N ASN A 48 3.49 -11.12 8.49
CA ASN A 48 2.87 -11.09 7.18
C ASN A 48 1.90 -9.90 7.03
N GLY A 49 1.15 -9.60 8.09
CA GLY A 49 0.27 -8.41 8.12
C GLY A 49 1.03 -7.10 8.03
N VAL A 50 2.17 -6.97 8.71
CA VAL A 50 3.02 -5.78 8.61
C VAL A 50 3.66 -5.69 7.23
N LEU A 51 4.20 -6.78 6.69
CA LEU A 51 4.81 -6.78 5.36
C LEU A 51 3.80 -6.39 4.28
N SER A 52 2.54 -6.84 4.38
CA SER A 52 1.50 -6.49 3.42
C SER A 52 1.16 -4.99 3.40
N LEU A 53 1.41 -4.26 4.48
CA LEU A 53 1.25 -2.80 4.52
C LEU A 53 2.34 -2.07 3.70
N PHE A 54 3.48 -2.72 3.50
CA PHE A 54 4.60 -2.19 2.72
C PHE A 54 4.64 -2.73 1.28
N ASP A 55 3.83 -3.72 0.94
CA ASP A 55 3.75 -4.29 -0.42
C ASP A 55 3.29 -3.27 -1.48
N ASP A 56 2.64 -2.18 -1.06
CA ASP A 56 2.20 -1.08 -1.95
C ASP A 56 3.35 -0.12 -2.32
N TYR A 57 4.56 -0.31 -1.77
CA TYR A 57 5.72 0.54 -2.05
C TYR A 57 6.89 -0.31 -2.55
N ALA A 58 7.57 0.16 -3.58
CA ALA A 58 8.82 -0.46 -3.98
C ALA A 58 9.81 -0.42 -2.81
N SER A 59 10.40 -1.55 -2.45
CA SER A 59 11.27 -1.71 -1.28
C SER A 59 12.49 -0.79 -1.27
N ASN A 60 12.88 -0.21 -2.42
CA ASN A 60 14.00 0.70 -2.61
C ASN A 60 13.55 2.07 -3.11
N SER A 61 12.42 2.58 -2.65
CA SER A 61 11.91 3.89 -3.08
C SER A 61 12.09 4.96 -2.01
N VAL A 62 12.39 6.18 -2.45
CA VAL A 62 12.49 7.37 -1.61
C VAL A 62 11.40 8.35 -2.00
N TRP A 63 10.67 8.84 -1.01
CA TRP A 63 9.64 9.86 -1.19
C TRP A 63 10.15 11.21 -0.73
N ILE A 64 10.21 12.17 -1.64
CA ILE A 64 10.65 13.52 -1.36
C ILE A 64 9.44 14.45 -1.49
N THR A 65 9.08 15.10 -0.41
CA THR A 65 7.96 16.06 -0.40
C THR A 65 8.51 17.47 -0.38
N ALA A 66 7.96 18.33 -1.24
CA ALA A 66 8.27 19.74 -1.22
C ALA A 66 7.84 20.37 0.10
N GLY A 67 8.75 21.10 0.72
CA GLY A 67 8.54 21.77 2.01
C GLY A 67 8.72 23.26 1.92
N TRP A 68 8.72 23.90 3.07
CA TRP A 68 8.99 25.33 3.21
C TRP A 68 10.44 25.53 3.62
N ILE A 69 11.08 26.56 3.08
CA ILE A 69 12.44 26.94 3.46
C ILE A 69 12.42 27.47 4.89
N GLY A 70 13.10 26.76 5.78
CA GLY A 70 13.23 27.11 7.18
C GLY A 70 14.36 28.10 7.44
N LYS A 71 14.87 28.10 8.68
CA LYS A 71 15.87 29.03 9.21
C LYS A 71 17.25 28.96 8.53
N TYR A 72 17.60 27.85 7.90
CA TYR A 72 18.87 27.70 7.16
C TYR A 72 18.60 27.78 5.67
N VAL A 73 19.04 28.90 5.08
CA VAL A 73 18.84 29.21 3.68
C VAL A 73 20.14 29.03 2.91
N PRO A 74 20.26 28.01 2.05
CA PRO A 74 21.33 27.98 1.07
C PRO A 74 21.04 28.97 -0.05
N ASN A 75 22.02 29.78 -0.40
CA ASN A 75 22.02 30.59 -1.63
C ASN A 75 20.93 31.66 -1.80
N GLY A 76 20.66 32.44 -0.74
CA GLY A 76 19.87 33.69 -0.90
C GLY A 76 18.37 33.52 -1.13
N MET A 77 17.81 32.34 -0.89
CA MET A 77 16.38 32.14 -0.85
C MET A 77 15.78 32.73 0.43
N GLU A 78 14.58 33.28 0.38
CA GLU A 78 13.93 33.85 1.56
C GLU A 78 13.31 32.76 2.44
N VAL A 79 13.39 32.95 3.77
CA VAL A 79 12.70 32.09 4.74
C VAL A 79 11.19 32.14 4.48
N GLY A 80 10.53 30.96 4.48
CA GLY A 80 9.10 30.85 4.20
C GLY A 80 8.76 30.68 2.72
N THR A 81 9.75 30.60 1.82
CA THR A 81 9.50 30.23 0.42
C THR A 81 9.17 28.76 0.30
N GLN A 82 8.11 28.43 -0.42
CA GLN A 82 7.76 27.04 -0.74
C GLN A 82 8.66 26.51 -1.84
N VAL A 83 9.34 25.39 -1.57
CA VAL A 83 10.09 24.67 -2.61
C VAL A 83 9.09 24.04 -3.57
N LYS A 84 9.27 24.23 -4.86
CA LYS A 84 8.45 23.63 -5.92
C LYS A 84 9.33 22.75 -6.79
N PHE A 85 8.90 21.53 -7.02
CA PHE A 85 9.50 20.66 -8.02
C PHE A 85 8.81 20.90 -9.36
N ASN A 86 9.60 20.98 -10.41
CA ASN A 86 9.15 21.14 -11.79
C ASN A 86 9.75 20.06 -12.68
N ASP A 87 9.35 20.00 -13.94
CA ASP A 87 9.84 19.00 -14.90
C ASP A 87 11.37 19.10 -15.10
N GLU A 88 11.94 20.28 -14.97
CA GLU A 88 13.39 20.49 -15.03
C GLU A 88 14.10 19.81 -13.85
N THR A 89 13.52 19.85 -12.67
CA THR A 89 14.04 19.17 -11.47
C THR A 89 14.11 17.66 -11.71
N ILE A 90 13.07 17.06 -12.31
CA ILE A 90 13.03 15.63 -12.63
C ILE A 90 14.12 15.27 -13.65
N ASN A 91 14.28 16.11 -14.68
CA ASN A 91 15.29 15.88 -15.72
C ASN A 91 16.72 16.04 -15.19
N ASN A 92 16.94 16.97 -14.26
CA ASN A 92 18.24 17.14 -13.62
C ASN A 92 18.57 15.96 -12.70
N LEU A 93 17.63 15.51 -11.88
CA LEU A 93 17.81 14.32 -11.04
C LEU A 93 18.17 13.08 -11.87
N ARG A 94 17.51 12.88 -13.00
CA ARG A 94 17.78 11.74 -13.89
C ARG A 94 19.17 11.80 -14.52
N ARG A 95 19.72 13.03 -14.73
CA ARG A 95 21.08 13.23 -15.26
C ARG A 95 22.16 13.09 -14.20
N GLU A 96 21.89 13.59 -12.98
CA GLU A 96 22.87 13.58 -11.90
C GLU A 96 22.98 12.21 -11.22
N PHE A 97 21.89 11.44 -11.22
CA PHE A 97 21.80 10.14 -10.55
C PHE A 97 21.33 9.06 -11.54
N PRO A 98 22.22 8.56 -12.41
CA PRO A 98 21.90 7.54 -13.39
C PRO A 98 21.54 6.19 -12.77
N GLU A 99 21.80 5.98 -11.47
CA GLU A 99 21.44 4.78 -10.72
C GLU A 99 19.94 4.72 -10.43
N ILE A 100 19.21 5.84 -10.57
CA ILE A 100 17.76 5.87 -10.39
C ILE A 100 17.07 5.27 -11.61
N GLU A 101 16.47 4.11 -11.43
CA GLU A 101 15.79 3.38 -12.48
C GLU A 101 14.44 4.04 -12.85
N HIS A 102 13.66 4.44 -11.83
CA HIS A 102 12.35 5.05 -12.01
C HIS A 102 12.20 6.33 -11.21
N ILE A 103 11.72 7.39 -11.85
CA ILE A 103 11.39 8.67 -11.21
C ILE A 103 9.97 9.05 -11.63
N SER A 104 9.13 9.34 -10.64
CA SER A 104 7.79 9.87 -10.87
C SER A 104 7.50 11.05 -9.96
N ALA A 105 6.55 11.87 -10.36
CA ALA A 105 6.02 12.97 -9.56
C ALA A 105 4.54 12.74 -9.26
N GLU A 106 4.12 13.18 -8.08
CA GLU A 106 2.73 13.22 -7.67
C GLU A 106 2.36 14.63 -7.21
N ILE A 107 1.27 15.15 -7.73
CA ILE A 107 0.67 16.40 -7.27
C ILE A 107 -0.68 16.04 -6.65
N ALA A 108 -0.77 16.06 -5.32
CA ALA A 108 -2.02 15.90 -4.63
C ALA A 108 -2.82 17.21 -4.75
N LEU A 109 -4.04 17.14 -5.23
CA LEU A 109 -4.99 18.22 -5.11
C LEU A 109 -5.51 18.21 -3.67
N ASN A 110 -5.35 19.34 -2.97
CA ASN A 110 -5.56 19.41 -1.52
C ASN A 110 -7.02 19.16 -1.10
N ASP A 111 -7.97 19.33 -2.01
CA ASP A 111 -9.40 19.20 -1.73
C ASP A 111 -10.03 18.02 -2.46
N PHE A 112 -11.12 17.52 -1.88
CA PHE A 112 -11.98 16.58 -2.56
C PHE A 112 -12.61 17.27 -3.77
N SER A 113 -12.36 16.73 -4.94
CA SER A 113 -12.96 17.23 -6.17
C SER A 113 -14.24 16.49 -6.46
N GLN A 114 -15.25 17.24 -6.89
CA GLN A 114 -16.52 16.66 -7.30
C GLN A 114 -16.38 16.00 -8.66
N ILE A 115 -16.75 14.73 -8.74
CA ILE A 115 -16.79 13.99 -9.99
C ILE A 115 -18.23 13.68 -10.30
N ILE A 116 -18.65 14.01 -11.51
CA ILE A 116 -20.01 13.88 -11.98
C ILE A 116 -20.07 12.93 -13.18
N ARG A 117 -20.98 11.97 -13.13
CA ARG A 117 -21.34 11.13 -14.28
C ARG A 117 -22.87 10.97 -14.33
N ASN A 118 -23.49 11.45 -15.39
CA ASN A 118 -24.97 11.48 -15.53
C ASN A 118 -25.59 12.15 -14.27
N ASN A 119 -26.43 11.41 -13.53
CA ASN A 119 -27.06 11.87 -12.29
C ASN A 119 -26.33 11.44 -11.01
N LYS A 120 -25.14 10.84 -11.11
CA LYS A 120 -24.35 10.41 -9.98
C LYS A 120 -23.23 11.41 -9.70
N ILE A 121 -23.07 11.76 -8.45
CA ILE A 121 -22.07 12.74 -7.98
C ILE A 121 -21.32 12.10 -6.81
N GLY A 122 -20.01 12.25 -6.79
CA GLY A 122 -19.17 11.82 -5.69
C GLY A 122 -17.99 12.75 -5.48
N ASN A 123 -17.54 12.88 -4.24
CA ASN A 123 -16.37 13.65 -3.87
C ASN A 123 -15.19 12.70 -3.66
N PHE A 124 -14.15 12.85 -4.45
CA PHE A 124 -12.97 11.98 -4.41
C PHE A 124 -11.69 12.80 -4.41
N LYS A 125 -10.65 12.20 -3.79
CA LYS A 125 -9.29 12.75 -3.92
C LYS A 125 -8.78 12.47 -5.32
N ILE A 126 -8.21 13.51 -5.94
CA ILE A 126 -7.58 13.42 -7.25
C ILE A 126 -6.11 13.80 -7.10
N SER A 127 -5.23 13.00 -7.68
CA SER A 127 -3.80 13.31 -7.79
C SER A 127 -3.40 13.34 -9.25
N GLY A 128 -2.62 14.34 -9.64
CA GLY A 128 -1.87 14.32 -10.88
C GLY A 128 -0.64 13.45 -10.70
N ILE A 129 -0.37 12.57 -11.65
CA ILE A 129 0.76 11.65 -11.59
C ILE A 129 1.58 11.73 -12.88
N TYR A 130 2.87 11.44 -12.75
CA TYR A 130 3.80 11.36 -13.86
C TYR A 130 4.04 9.90 -14.29
N ASN A 131 4.85 9.71 -15.34
CA ASN A 131 5.24 8.37 -15.82
C ASN A 131 5.91 7.54 -14.70
N ASP A 132 5.90 6.21 -14.81
CA ASP A 132 6.50 5.25 -13.88
C ASP A 132 5.88 5.20 -12.47
N TYR A 133 4.79 5.93 -12.24
CA TYR A 133 4.11 5.94 -10.94
C TYR A 133 3.53 4.58 -10.55
N ASP A 134 3.02 3.84 -11.53
CA ASP A 134 2.49 2.49 -11.34
C ASP A 134 3.57 1.48 -10.95
N VAL A 135 4.78 1.61 -11.52
CA VAL A 135 5.92 0.76 -11.19
C VAL A 135 6.39 1.03 -9.76
N ILE A 136 6.58 2.32 -9.40
CA ILE A 136 7.04 2.72 -8.06
C ILE A 136 6.01 2.36 -6.97
N LYS A 137 4.72 2.51 -7.24
CA LYS A 137 3.62 2.18 -6.33
C LYS A 137 3.13 0.74 -6.45
N GLN A 138 3.71 -0.06 -7.33
CA GLN A 138 3.30 -1.43 -7.63
C GLN A 138 1.79 -1.58 -7.89
N ILE A 139 1.23 -0.62 -8.63
CA ILE A 139 -0.21 -0.56 -8.88
C ILE A 139 -0.63 -1.67 -9.83
N LYS A 140 -1.48 -2.58 -9.35
CA LYS A 140 -2.09 -3.63 -10.19
C LYS A 140 -3.41 -3.12 -10.73
N LEU A 141 -3.56 -3.18 -12.05
CA LEU A 141 -4.78 -2.83 -12.76
C LEU A 141 -5.70 -4.05 -12.89
N SER A 142 -7.01 -3.82 -12.84
CA SER A 142 -7.99 -4.86 -13.17
C SER A 142 -8.30 -4.88 -14.66
N ASP A 143 -8.46 -3.70 -15.27
CA ASP A 143 -8.79 -3.52 -16.67
C ASP A 143 -8.11 -2.27 -17.24
N GLY A 144 -7.87 -2.28 -18.58
CA GLY A 144 -7.31 -1.15 -19.29
C GLY A 144 -5.79 -1.07 -19.24
N ARG A 145 -5.26 0.14 -19.23
CA ARG A 145 -3.81 0.44 -19.18
C ARG A 145 -3.52 1.56 -18.19
N PHE A 146 -2.29 1.77 -17.80
CA PHE A 146 -1.86 2.93 -17.00
C PHE A 146 -1.54 4.15 -17.88
N ILE A 147 -1.42 5.33 -17.25
CA ILE A 147 -1.00 6.57 -17.93
C ILE A 147 0.43 6.38 -18.42
N ASN A 148 0.65 6.68 -19.68
CA ASN A 148 1.96 6.55 -20.32
C ASN A 148 2.52 7.92 -20.73
N ILE A 149 3.77 7.92 -21.18
CA ILE A 149 4.47 9.14 -21.60
C ILE A 149 3.75 9.85 -22.75
N ASP A 150 3.09 9.12 -23.65
CA ASP A 150 2.34 9.70 -24.76
C ASP A 150 1.11 10.48 -24.30
N ASP A 151 0.45 10.04 -23.22
CA ASP A 151 -0.69 10.75 -22.65
C ASP A 151 -0.23 12.09 -22.03
N ILE A 152 0.94 12.08 -21.39
CA ILE A 152 1.55 13.26 -20.78
C ILE A 152 2.01 14.25 -21.87
N THR A 153 2.78 13.76 -22.84
CA THR A 153 3.35 14.58 -23.93
C THR A 153 2.26 15.22 -24.75
N ASN A 154 1.22 14.48 -25.09
CA ASN A 154 0.09 14.96 -25.89
C ASN A 154 -1.00 15.62 -25.03
N LYS A 155 -0.78 15.79 -23.72
CA LYS A 155 -1.73 16.41 -22.77
C LYS A 155 -3.13 15.77 -22.86
N ARG A 156 -3.19 14.45 -22.99
CA ARG A 156 -4.46 13.73 -23.09
C ARG A 156 -5.19 13.77 -21.75
N ARG A 157 -6.50 14.03 -21.79
CA ARG A 157 -7.35 14.07 -20.61
C ARG A 157 -7.79 12.65 -20.24
N VAL A 158 -6.93 11.91 -19.56
CA VAL A 158 -7.15 10.54 -19.15
C VAL A 158 -7.02 10.42 -17.64
N VAL A 159 -7.74 9.45 -17.06
CA VAL A 159 -7.74 9.21 -15.61
C VAL A 159 -7.74 7.72 -15.31
N VAL A 160 -7.08 7.37 -14.22
CA VAL A 160 -7.17 6.09 -13.52
C VAL A 160 -8.17 6.25 -12.39
N ILE A 161 -9.14 5.37 -12.29
CA ILE A 161 -10.11 5.39 -11.19
C ILE A 161 -9.92 4.17 -10.27
N GLY A 162 -10.14 4.38 -8.98
CA GLY A 162 -10.17 3.31 -8.00
C GLY A 162 -11.51 2.56 -8.00
N GLU A 163 -11.53 1.38 -7.37
CA GLU A 163 -12.73 0.54 -7.28
C GLU A 163 -13.91 1.26 -6.64
N GLN A 164 -13.68 2.04 -5.58
CA GLN A 164 -14.74 2.82 -4.93
C GLN A 164 -15.39 3.83 -5.86
N VAL A 165 -14.57 4.52 -6.67
CA VAL A 165 -15.08 5.48 -7.68
C VAL A 165 -15.89 4.75 -8.75
N ARG A 166 -15.40 3.57 -9.19
CA ARG A 166 -16.13 2.72 -10.13
C ARG A 166 -17.50 2.32 -9.59
N HIS A 167 -17.55 1.78 -8.38
CA HIS A 167 -18.80 1.37 -7.75
C HIS A 167 -19.77 2.54 -7.57
N CYS A 168 -19.28 3.69 -7.14
CA CYS A 168 -20.12 4.87 -6.90
C CYS A 168 -20.71 5.42 -8.20
N LEU A 169 -19.90 5.59 -9.25
CA LEU A 169 -20.31 6.28 -10.47
C LEU A 169 -20.85 5.33 -11.54
N PHE A 170 -20.36 4.10 -11.62
CA PHE A 170 -20.70 3.14 -12.68
C PHE A 170 -21.53 1.97 -12.16
N GLY A 171 -21.35 1.55 -10.90
CA GLY A 171 -22.02 0.36 -10.37
C GLY A 171 -21.53 -0.90 -11.08
N MET A 172 -22.41 -1.55 -11.83
CA MET A 172 -22.10 -2.77 -12.61
C MET A 172 -21.71 -2.48 -14.07
N GLU A 173 -21.79 -1.23 -14.52
CA GLU A 173 -21.45 -0.86 -15.89
C GLU A 173 -19.93 -0.89 -16.11
N GLU A 174 -19.51 -1.10 -17.36
CA GLU A 174 -18.13 -0.99 -17.77
C GLU A 174 -17.68 0.46 -17.71
N ALA A 175 -16.55 0.72 -17.02
CA ALA A 175 -16.03 2.06 -16.81
C ALA A 175 -14.97 2.46 -17.84
N VAL A 176 -14.24 1.48 -18.41
CA VAL A 176 -13.16 1.73 -19.36
C VAL A 176 -13.70 2.35 -20.64
N GLY A 177 -13.04 3.39 -21.13
CA GLY A 177 -13.45 4.12 -22.33
C GLY A 177 -14.57 5.13 -22.14
N GLN A 178 -15.20 5.18 -20.96
CA GLN A 178 -16.26 6.13 -20.63
C GLN A 178 -15.69 7.49 -20.23
N ASN A 179 -16.54 8.51 -20.24
CA ASN A 179 -16.19 9.85 -19.85
C ASN A 179 -16.79 10.22 -18.48
N ILE A 180 -16.03 10.93 -17.68
CA ILE A 180 -16.47 11.58 -16.45
C ILE A 180 -16.22 13.07 -16.51
N HIS A 181 -16.98 13.84 -15.73
CA HIS A 181 -16.77 15.25 -15.54
C HIS A 181 -16.14 15.45 -14.17
N CYS A 182 -14.98 16.11 -14.14
CA CYS A 182 -14.36 16.55 -12.91
C CYS A 182 -14.53 18.07 -12.83
N GLU A 183 -15.07 18.54 -11.71
CA GLU A 183 -15.21 19.95 -11.42
C GLU A 183 -13.94 20.40 -10.69
N PHE A 184 -12.99 20.90 -11.49
CA PHE A 184 -11.87 21.71 -11.01
C PHE A 184 -12.27 23.18 -11.18
N ASP A 185 -11.34 24.11 -11.05
CA ASP A 185 -11.55 25.53 -11.38
C ASP A 185 -12.08 25.78 -12.80
N SER A 186 -12.10 24.75 -13.63
CA SER A 186 -12.76 24.70 -14.94
C SER A 186 -13.33 23.29 -15.16
N PRO A 187 -14.60 23.15 -15.59
CA PRO A 187 -15.21 21.85 -15.85
C PRO A 187 -14.54 21.16 -17.02
N HIS A 188 -13.85 20.07 -16.76
CA HIS A 188 -13.16 19.30 -17.78
C HIS A 188 -13.77 17.91 -17.93
N LYS A 189 -14.02 17.53 -19.18
CA LYS A 189 -14.44 16.18 -19.54
C LYS A 189 -13.20 15.29 -19.68
N ILE A 190 -13.09 14.26 -18.82
CA ILE A 190 -11.95 13.35 -18.79
C ILE A 190 -12.41 11.97 -19.20
N ARG A 191 -11.60 11.28 -20.02
CA ARG A 191 -11.86 9.91 -20.44
C ARG A 191 -11.19 8.93 -19.46
N ILE A 192 -11.98 7.97 -18.96
CA ILE A 192 -11.46 6.89 -18.15
C ILE A 192 -10.74 5.89 -19.06
N VAL A 193 -9.52 5.57 -18.72
CA VAL A 193 -8.72 4.60 -19.47
C VAL A 193 -8.68 3.24 -18.75
N PHE A 194 -8.87 3.22 -17.41
CA PHE A 194 -8.87 2.00 -16.60
C PHE A 194 -9.27 2.28 -15.15
N TYR A 195 -9.38 1.23 -14.33
CA TYR A 195 -9.59 1.34 -12.89
C TYR A 195 -8.73 0.34 -12.11
N ARG A 196 -8.43 0.67 -10.84
CA ARG A 196 -7.73 -0.18 -9.89
C ARG A 196 -8.74 -0.87 -8.96
N ARG A 197 -8.63 -2.20 -8.80
CA ARG A 197 -9.35 -2.93 -7.76
C ARG A 197 -8.56 -2.85 -6.45
N ASN A 198 -9.20 -2.44 -5.36
CA ASN A 198 -8.61 -2.57 -4.03
C ASN A 198 -8.56 -4.06 -3.64
N LEU A 199 -7.36 -4.56 -3.37
CA LEU A 199 -7.14 -5.94 -2.92
C LEU A 199 -7.49 -6.17 -1.44
N GLN A 200 -7.85 -5.10 -0.70
CA GLN A 200 -8.13 -5.18 0.74
C GLN A 200 -9.49 -5.77 1.13
N GLU A 201 -10.38 -6.05 0.18
CA GLU A 201 -11.70 -6.66 0.48
C GLU A 201 -11.72 -8.20 0.37
N ARG A 202 -10.57 -8.86 0.41
CA ARG A 202 -10.47 -10.31 0.51
C ARG A 202 -9.79 -10.71 1.83
N ALA A 203 -10.45 -10.42 2.96
CA ALA A 203 -10.17 -11.06 4.25
C ALA A 203 -11.51 -11.52 4.85
#